data_386442b60ec11cdea6a47ac1b5f56bf5
#
_entry.id   386442b60ec11cdea6a47ac1b5f56bf5
#
_cell.length_a   1.000
_cell.length_b   1.000
_cell.length_c   1.000
_cell.angle_alpha   90.00
_cell.angle_beta   90.00
_cell.angle_gamma   90.00
#
_symmetry.space_group_name_H-M   'P 1'
#
loop_
_entity.id
_entity.type
_entity.pdbx_description
1 polymer ?
#
loop_
_entity_poly.entity_id
_entity_poly.type
_entity_poly.pdbx_seq_one_letter_code
_entity_poly.pdbx_strand_id
1 'polypeptide(L)'
;KIEKTTVKIEISGQENYFEAKGEKVVFDGFLKVYSNGKKDEFLPELANGDNLNFNEIIAKEVFSRPPARYTEGSLVKKLEDLGIGRPSTYATILDTIQARGYALKGEGEGDPRDTIQISLSKNKINREVVQEKTGSTKGKLLPTASGEVLSDFLNDYFNQVVDYGWTANLENDFDKIAIGEENRLEVLDDFYKPFHKLIMDSGEIDRNAVAPVREIGVDPKTGRKVFARFGRFGPMIQLGDNKVEGEEVKFAPMPTGKKIETVSLESALKMFLLPRKVGKTEDGKEITANIGQYGPYIKIDNTFVSIKPMSPFEITENEAQMFYEEKLKADEKRILKKFENGITISRGGFGRKYITDNEIKAILPKDLDIDKITEKQANELIEVAK
;
A
#
# COMPACT_ATOMS: atom_id res chain seq x y z
N LYS A 1 -15.25 -9.68 33.50
CA LYS A 1 -14.30 -9.36 34.58
C LYS A 1 -13.07 -10.22 34.36
N ILE A 2 -11.89 -9.59 34.33
CA ILE A 2 -10.60 -10.28 34.14
C ILE A 2 -9.81 -10.13 35.48
N GLU A 3 -9.25 -11.20 35.95
CA GLU A 3 -8.28 -11.25 37.03
C GLU A 3 -6.89 -11.27 36.38
N LYS A 4 -5.99 -10.39 36.84
CA LYS A 4 -4.62 -10.31 36.40
C LYS A 4 -3.70 -10.68 37.52
N THR A 5 -2.83 -11.65 37.27
CA THR A 5 -1.81 -12.09 38.21
C THR A 5 -0.44 -11.70 37.69
N THR A 6 0.37 -11.07 38.51
CA THR A 6 1.78 -10.77 38.18
C THR A 6 2.66 -11.46 39.18
N VAL A 7 3.61 -12.26 38.72
CA VAL A 7 4.59 -12.97 39.54
C VAL A 7 5.96 -12.39 39.24
N LYS A 8 6.66 -11.98 40.29
CA LYS A 8 8.04 -11.54 40.25
C LYS A 8 8.94 -12.69 40.70
N ILE A 9 9.88 -13.07 39.82
CA ILE A 9 10.79 -14.19 40.05
C ILE A 9 12.20 -13.64 40.21
N GLU A 10 12.73 -13.68 41.43
CA GLU A 10 14.05 -13.18 41.74
C GLU A 10 15.13 -14.21 41.43
N ILE A 11 16.30 -13.73 41.05
CA ILE A 11 17.48 -14.57 40.80
C ILE A 11 18.46 -14.36 41.92
N SER A 12 18.85 -15.44 42.61
CA SER A 12 19.79 -15.35 43.74
C SER A 12 21.08 -14.64 43.33
N GLY A 13 21.46 -13.61 44.07
CA GLY A 13 22.68 -12.84 43.85
C GLY A 13 22.63 -11.83 42.69
N GLN A 14 21.43 -11.52 42.17
CA GLN A 14 21.21 -10.53 41.11
C GLN A 14 20.14 -9.52 41.51
N GLU A 15 20.28 -8.28 41.07
CA GLU A 15 19.24 -7.24 41.24
C GLU A 15 18.09 -7.37 40.22
N ASN A 16 18.38 -8.00 39.08
CA ASN A 16 17.39 -8.22 38.05
C ASN A 16 16.47 -9.40 38.38
N TYR A 17 15.26 -9.35 37.87
CA TYR A 17 14.23 -10.39 38.10
C TYR A 17 13.47 -10.67 36.79
N PHE A 18 12.82 -11.81 36.68
CA PHE A 18 11.84 -12.12 35.69
C PHE A 18 10.43 -11.73 36.15
N GLU A 19 9.59 -11.31 35.20
CA GLU A 19 8.19 -11.01 35.48
C GLU A 19 7.31 -11.90 34.59
N ALA A 20 6.40 -12.64 35.22
CA ALA A 20 5.38 -13.42 34.54
C ALA A 20 4.00 -12.80 34.77
N LYS A 21 3.21 -12.68 33.73
CA LYS A 21 1.84 -12.14 33.78
C LYS A 21 0.85 -13.19 33.31
N GLY A 22 -0.21 -13.39 34.06
CA GLY A 22 -1.33 -14.24 33.69
C GLY A 22 -2.64 -13.47 33.71
N GLU A 23 -3.56 -13.86 32.88
CA GLU A 23 -4.92 -13.29 32.81
C GLU A 23 -5.94 -14.44 32.83
N LYS A 24 -6.94 -14.32 33.74
CA LYS A 24 -8.05 -15.27 33.86
C LYS A 24 -9.36 -14.52 33.68
N VAL A 25 -10.20 -14.99 32.78
CA VAL A 25 -11.57 -14.46 32.67
C VAL A 25 -12.43 -15.05 33.77
N VAL A 26 -12.78 -14.23 34.74
CA VAL A 26 -13.63 -14.62 35.87
C VAL A 26 -15.12 -14.49 35.54
N PHE A 27 -15.45 -13.57 34.65
CA PHE A 27 -16.80 -13.33 34.14
C PHE A 27 -16.76 -12.87 32.70
N ASP A 28 -17.35 -13.65 31.83
CA ASP A 28 -17.26 -13.47 30.36
C ASP A 28 -17.91 -12.17 29.89
N GLY A 29 -19.03 -11.75 30.46
CA GLY A 29 -19.75 -10.57 30.02
C GLY A 29 -20.06 -10.63 28.51
N PHE A 30 -19.66 -9.59 27.80
CA PHE A 30 -19.85 -9.51 26.33
C PHE A 30 -18.99 -10.54 25.56
N LEU A 31 -17.90 -11.07 26.12
CA LEU A 31 -17.08 -12.09 25.49
C LEU A 31 -17.84 -13.39 25.22
N LYS A 32 -18.98 -13.59 25.90
CA LYS A 32 -19.87 -14.72 25.65
C LYS A 32 -20.50 -14.66 24.26
N VAL A 33 -20.68 -13.45 23.72
CA VAL A 33 -21.23 -13.21 22.38
C VAL A 33 -20.12 -12.92 21.38
N TYR A 34 -19.10 -12.17 21.77
CA TYR A 34 -17.95 -11.81 20.96
C TYR A 34 -16.69 -12.50 21.46
N SER A 35 -16.43 -13.71 20.98
CA SER A 35 -15.18 -14.39 21.25
C SER A 35 -14.04 -13.70 20.47
N ASN A 36 -13.08 -13.08 21.18
CA ASN A 36 -11.91 -12.46 20.56
C ASN A 36 -10.70 -13.42 20.41
N GLY A 37 -10.92 -14.72 20.56
CA GLY A 37 -9.90 -15.76 20.38
C GLY A 37 -8.74 -15.71 21.36
N LYS A 38 -8.75 -14.82 22.36
CA LYS A 38 -7.76 -14.84 23.44
C LYS A 38 -7.97 -16.09 24.28
N LYS A 39 -6.93 -16.90 24.39
CA LYS A 39 -6.87 -17.99 25.37
C LYS A 39 -6.48 -17.40 26.72
N ASP A 40 -7.08 -17.91 27.77
CA ASP A 40 -6.65 -17.60 29.14
C ASP A 40 -5.19 -18.03 29.32
N GLU A 41 -4.35 -17.11 29.77
CA GLU A 41 -2.96 -17.41 30.15
C GLU A 41 -2.91 -17.66 31.64
N PHE A 42 -3.08 -18.95 32.05
CA PHE A 42 -3.03 -19.34 33.43
C PHE A 42 -1.58 -19.42 33.91
N LEU A 43 -1.28 -18.76 35.01
CA LEU A 43 -0.10 -19.08 35.83
C LEU A 43 -0.48 -20.18 36.83
N PRO A 44 0.46 -21.08 37.16
CA PRO A 44 0.24 -22.04 38.22
C PRO A 44 0.02 -21.33 39.56
N GLU A 45 -0.57 -22.02 40.50
CA GLU A 45 -0.67 -21.51 41.88
C GLU A 45 0.73 -21.45 42.47
N LEU A 46 1.16 -20.26 42.87
CA LEU A 46 2.47 -19.98 43.45
C LEU A 46 2.30 -19.22 44.78
N ALA A 47 3.08 -19.58 45.78
CA ALA A 47 3.19 -18.86 47.01
C ALA A 47 4.46 -18.00 47.08
N ASN A 48 4.43 -16.95 47.90
CA ASN A 48 5.62 -16.15 48.15
C ASN A 48 6.71 -16.98 48.82
N GLY A 49 7.88 -16.99 48.19
CA GLY A 49 9.05 -17.75 48.68
C GLY A 49 9.20 -19.14 48.04
N ASP A 50 8.31 -19.51 47.11
CA ASP A 50 8.49 -20.76 46.34
C ASP A 50 9.76 -20.71 45.50
N ASN A 51 10.50 -21.82 45.52
CA ASN A 51 11.69 -21.99 44.69
C ASN A 51 11.30 -22.59 43.35
N LEU A 52 11.66 -21.88 42.25
CA LEU A 52 11.39 -22.32 40.89
C LEU A 52 12.64 -22.88 40.26
N ASN A 53 12.50 -24.00 39.52
CA ASN A 53 13.54 -24.55 38.67
C ASN A 53 13.33 -24.06 37.24
N PHE A 54 14.39 -23.53 36.63
CA PHE A 54 14.30 -23.15 35.24
C PHE A 54 14.55 -24.34 34.30
N ASN A 55 13.77 -24.46 33.27
CA ASN A 55 14.01 -25.41 32.17
C ASN A 55 14.94 -24.80 31.13
N GLU A 56 14.69 -23.55 30.78
CA GLU A 56 15.46 -22.80 29.81
C GLU A 56 15.33 -21.30 30.11
N ILE A 57 16.45 -20.58 29.92
CA ILE A 57 16.50 -19.12 29.95
C ILE A 57 16.96 -18.68 28.57
N ILE A 58 16.20 -17.80 27.88
CA ILE A 58 16.50 -17.32 26.56
C ILE A 58 16.74 -15.82 26.59
N ALA A 59 17.90 -15.39 26.11
CA ALA A 59 18.21 -14.00 25.81
C ALA A 59 18.11 -13.78 24.30
N LYS A 60 17.23 -12.87 23.88
CA LYS A 60 17.04 -12.53 22.45
C LYS A 60 17.53 -11.12 22.20
N GLU A 61 18.31 -10.98 21.13
CA GLU A 61 18.61 -9.68 20.58
C GLU A 61 17.34 -9.07 20.00
N VAL A 62 17.03 -7.85 20.42
CA VAL A 62 15.85 -7.12 19.96
C VAL A 62 16.24 -5.72 19.52
N PHE A 63 15.53 -5.19 18.55
CA PHE A 63 15.76 -3.86 18.01
C PHE A 63 14.54 -2.97 18.28
N SER A 64 14.80 -1.70 18.56
CA SER A 64 13.74 -0.70 18.59
C SER A 64 13.04 -0.66 17.24
N ARG A 65 11.73 -0.49 17.26
CA ARG A 65 10.92 -0.40 16.03
C ARG A 65 10.47 1.05 15.85
N PRO A 66 10.55 1.58 14.62
CA PRO A 66 9.94 2.86 14.31
C PRO A 66 8.42 2.79 14.49
N PRO A 67 7.72 3.94 14.62
CA PRO A 67 6.28 3.97 14.60
C PRO A 67 5.73 3.21 13.38
N ALA A 68 4.69 2.40 13.60
CA ALA A 68 4.12 1.61 12.52
C ALA A 68 3.41 2.52 11.51
N ARG A 69 3.57 2.21 10.22
CA ARG A 69 2.76 2.86 9.18
C ARG A 69 1.29 2.51 9.36
N TYR A 70 0.41 3.41 8.97
CA TYR A 70 -1.03 3.21 9.10
C TYR A 70 -1.53 2.08 8.19
N THR A 71 -2.44 1.29 8.74
CA THR A 71 -3.42 0.53 7.95
C THR A 71 -4.66 1.41 7.74
N GLU A 72 -5.57 1.02 6.85
CA GLU A 72 -6.84 1.76 6.66
C GLU A 72 -7.58 1.95 8.00
N GLY A 73 -7.73 0.88 8.79
CA GLY A 73 -8.41 0.96 10.09
C GLY A 73 -7.69 1.84 11.12
N SER A 74 -6.35 1.78 11.19
CA SER A 74 -5.62 2.63 12.12
C SER A 74 -5.56 4.09 11.67
N LEU A 75 -5.66 4.37 10.37
CA LEU A 75 -5.79 5.74 9.87
C LEU A 75 -7.16 6.32 10.19
N VAL A 76 -8.25 5.54 10.01
CA VAL A 76 -9.60 5.96 10.45
C VAL A 76 -9.61 6.32 11.92
N LYS A 77 -9.05 5.46 12.78
CA LYS A 77 -8.93 5.75 14.20
C LYS A 77 -8.15 7.04 14.47
N LYS A 78 -7.06 7.27 13.74
CA LYS A 78 -6.27 8.50 13.90
C LYS A 78 -7.03 9.76 13.46
N LEU A 79 -7.82 9.67 12.37
CA LEU A 79 -8.70 10.76 11.93
C LEU A 79 -9.76 11.06 12.99
N GLU A 80 -10.37 10.02 13.57
CA GLU A 80 -11.34 10.14 14.66
C GLU A 80 -10.71 10.80 15.90
N ASP A 81 -9.53 10.33 16.33
CA ASP A 81 -8.78 10.89 17.46
C ASP A 81 -8.43 12.38 17.26
N LEU A 82 -8.26 12.82 16.02
CA LEU A 82 -7.95 14.20 15.64
C LEU A 82 -9.22 15.05 15.36
N GLY A 83 -10.40 14.46 15.33
CA GLY A 83 -11.64 15.14 14.97
C GLY A 83 -11.77 15.49 13.48
N ILE A 84 -10.97 14.85 12.60
CA ILE A 84 -10.95 15.09 11.17
C ILE A 84 -11.92 14.14 10.47
N GLY A 85 -12.93 14.69 9.81
CA GLY A 85 -13.98 13.92 9.15
C GLY A 85 -15.02 13.38 10.15
N ARG A 86 -15.95 12.60 9.61
CA ARG A 86 -17.05 11.97 10.34
C ARG A 86 -17.21 10.52 9.85
N PRO A 87 -17.94 9.65 10.54
CA PRO A 87 -18.14 8.26 10.09
C PRO A 87 -18.58 8.11 8.63
N SER A 88 -19.37 9.06 8.13
CA SER A 88 -19.83 9.08 6.74
C SER A 88 -18.74 9.43 5.72
N THR A 89 -17.64 10.07 6.12
CA THR A 89 -16.60 10.57 5.22
C THR A 89 -15.29 9.77 5.28
N TYR A 90 -15.02 8.98 6.33
CA TYR A 90 -13.76 8.26 6.46
C TYR A 90 -13.45 7.34 5.28
N ALA A 91 -14.44 6.57 4.82
CA ALA A 91 -14.24 5.68 3.67
C ALA A 91 -13.89 6.46 2.41
N THR A 92 -14.59 7.58 2.15
CA THR A 92 -14.36 8.45 0.98
C THR A 92 -12.96 9.08 1.02
N ILE A 93 -12.46 9.49 2.19
CA ILE A 93 -11.11 10.03 2.35
C ILE A 93 -10.08 8.97 1.94
N LEU A 94 -10.19 7.76 2.49
CA LEU A 94 -9.28 6.64 2.21
C LEU A 94 -9.30 6.25 0.72
N ASP A 95 -10.47 6.16 0.13
CA ASP A 95 -10.62 5.85 -1.29
C ASP A 95 -10.02 6.95 -2.17
N THR A 96 -10.23 8.22 -1.81
CA THR A 96 -9.74 9.36 -2.57
C THR A 96 -8.22 9.43 -2.61
N ILE A 97 -7.53 9.28 -1.47
CA ILE A 97 -6.06 9.34 -1.43
C ILE A 97 -5.42 8.19 -2.21
N GLN A 98 -6.06 7.02 -2.25
CA GLN A 98 -5.60 5.86 -3.01
C GLN A 98 -5.95 6.00 -4.51
N ALA A 99 -7.17 6.39 -4.85
CA ALA A 99 -7.61 6.57 -6.23
C ALA A 99 -6.81 7.66 -6.97
N ARG A 100 -6.44 8.73 -6.26
CA ARG A 100 -5.56 9.79 -6.79
C ARG A 100 -4.08 9.42 -6.78
N GLY A 101 -3.73 8.25 -6.25
CA GLY A 101 -2.35 7.78 -6.18
C GLY A 101 -1.47 8.58 -5.21
N TYR A 102 -2.02 9.22 -4.19
CA TYR A 102 -1.24 9.90 -3.15
C TYR A 102 -0.70 8.92 -2.11
N ALA A 103 -1.42 7.83 -1.89
CA ALA A 103 -1.00 6.70 -1.08
C ALA A 103 -1.30 5.38 -1.79
N LEU A 104 -0.46 4.37 -1.54
CA LEU A 104 -0.64 3.01 -2.05
C LEU A 104 -0.67 2.01 -0.90
N LYS A 105 -1.39 0.92 -1.09
CA LYS A 105 -1.37 -0.22 -0.18
C LYS A 105 -0.13 -1.05 -0.41
N GLY A 106 0.71 -1.19 0.61
CA GLY A 106 1.94 -1.98 0.53
C GLY A 106 1.66 -3.47 0.49
N GLU A 107 2.51 -4.21 -0.23
CA GLU A 107 2.45 -5.67 -0.39
C GLU A 107 3.71 -6.38 0.11
N GLY A 108 4.73 -5.63 0.56
CA GLY A 108 6.02 -6.16 0.98
C GLY A 108 5.91 -7.01 2.24
N GLU A 109 6.37 -8.25 2.17
CA GLU A 109 6.41 -9.20 3.29
C GLU A 109 7.47 -8.83 4.35
N GLY A 110 8.38 -7.90 4.03
CA GLY A 110 9.53 -7.53 4.84
C GLY A 110 10.79 -8.32 4.46
N ASP A 111 11.92 -7.79 4.92
CA ASP A 111 13.24 -8.37 4.65
C ASP A 111 13.70 -9.25 5.82
N PRO A 112 14.39 -10.36 5.55
CA PRO A 112 15.00 -11.17 6.60
C PRO A 112 16.12 -10.38 7.28
N ARG A 113 16.18 -10.48 8.60
CA ARG A 113 17.26 -9.92 9.43
C ARG A 113 17.76 -11.00 10.38
N ASP A 114 19.07 -11.18 10.46
CA ASP A 114 19.69 -12.06 11.43
C ASP A 114 19.67 -11.42 12.80
N THR A 115 19.30 -12.19 13.82
CA THR A 115 19.30 -11.82 15.24
C THR A 115 19.99 -12.91 16.05
N ILE A 116 20.61 -12.51 17.16
CA ILE A 116 21.30 -13.45 18.04
C ILE A 116 20.33 -13.92 19.11
N GLN A 117 20.25 -15.23 19.30
CA GLN A 117 19.57 -15.85 20.43
C GLN A 117 20.57 -16.66 21.25
N ILE A 118 20.60 -16.41 22.55
CA ILE A 118 21.43 -17.17 23.50
C ILE A 118 20.48 -17.91 24.43
N SER A 119 20.63 -19.22 24.53
CA SER A 119 19.82 -20.02 25.44
C SER A 119 20.71 -20.75 26.47
N LEU A 120 20.24 -20.80 27.70
CA LEU A 120 20.81 -21.58 28.78
C LEU A 120 19.84 -22.71 29.11
N SER A 121 20.22 -23.95 28.89
CA SER A 121 19.47 -25.14 29.21
C SER A 121 20.42 -26.25 29.70
N LYS A 122 20.06 -26.99 30.75
CA LYS A 122 20.87 -28.07 31.34
C LYS A 122 22.33 -27.65 31.61
N ASN A 123 22.52 -26.45 32.12
CA ASN A 123 23.84 -25.82 32.37
C ASN A 123 24.75 -25.67 31.13
N LYS A 124 24.18 -25.65 29.94
CA LYS A 124 24.88 -25.38 28.69
C LYS A 124 24.35 -24.12 28.07
N ILE A 125 25.28 -23.29 27.62
CA ILE A 125 24.96 -22.08 26.85
C ILE A 125 25.08 -22.43 25.38
N ASN A 126 24.01 -22.18 24.63
CA ASN A 126 23.98 -22.25 23.18
C ASN A 126 23.79 -20.84 22.60
N ARG A 127 24.44 -20.55 21.49
CA ARG A 127 24.29 -19.29 20.74
C ARG A 127 23.96 -19.63 19.30
N GLU A 128 22.85 -19.11 18.82
CA GLU A 128 22.39 -19.33 17.46
C GLU A 128 22.00 -18.02 16.80
N VAL A 129 22.03 -18.02 15.46
CA VAL A 129 21.51 -16.93 14.64
C VAL A 129 20.12 -17.33 14.16
N VAL A 130 19.12 -16.51 14.48
CA VAL A 130 17.73 -16.73 14.12
C VAL A 130 17.30 -15.63 13.17
N GLN A 131 16.63 -15.99 12.10
CA GLN A 131 16.08 -15.00 11.16
C GLN A 131 14.72 -14.52 11.59
N GLU A 132 14.54 -13.20 11.64
CA GLU A 132 13.23 -12.55 11.80
C GLU A 132 12.91 -11.72 10.56
N LYS A 133 11.61 -11.56 10.24
CA LYS A 133 11.17 -10.65 9.20
C LYS A 133 10.97 -9.25 9.77
N THR A 134 11.55 -8.24 9.13
CA THR A 134 11.45 -6.84 9.52
C THR A 134 10.98 -5.97 8.35
N GLY A 135 10.40 -4.80 8.64
CA GLY A 135 10.03 -3.82 7.60
C GLY A 135 8.82 -4.21 6.74
N SER A 136 8.00 -5.20 7.14
CA SER A 136 6.80 -5.56 6.37
C SER A 136 5.88 -4.36 6.16
N THR A 137 5.50 -4.15 4.90
CA THR A 137 4.55 -3.11 4.47
C THR A 137 3.19 -3.66 4.10
N LYS A 138 3.00 -4.96 4.18
CA LYS A 138 1.76 -5.64 3.79
C LYS A 138 0.53 -5.07 4.48
N GLY A 139 -0.42 -4.61 3.66
CA GLY A 139 -1.67 -3.99 4.14
C GLY A 139 -1.53 -2.61 4.78
N LYS A 140 -0.35 -1.99 4.71
CA LYS A 140 -0.09 -0.64 5.22
C LYS A 140 -0.14 0.39 4.11
N LEU A 141 -0.59 1.60 4.43
CA LEU A 141 -0.58 2.72 3.49
C LEU A 141 0.82 3.33 3.43
N LEU A 142 1.31 3.48 2.22
CA LEU A 142 2.60 4.07 1.89
C LEU A 142 2.38 5.34 1.09
N PRO A 143 2.99 6.47 1.45
CA PRO A 143 2.95 7.66 0.61
C PRO A 143 3.65 7.37 -0.72
N THR A 144 3.13 7.95 -1.78
CA THR A 144 3.81 7.98 -3.07
C THR A 144 4.64 9.25 -3.20
N ALA A 145 5.54 9.28 -4.17
CA ALA A 145 6.28 10.52 -4.46
C ALA A 145 5.35 11.69 -4.84
N SER A 146 4.24 11.40 -5.53
CA SER A 146 3.22 12.43 -5.82
C SER A 146 2.52 12.93 -4.56
N GLY A 147 2.25 12.02 -3.62
CA GLY A 147 1.68 12.38 -2.32
C GLY A 147 2.65 13.20 -1.47
N GLU A 148 3.94 12.85 -1.47
CA GLU A 148 4.99 13.61 -0.76
C GLU A 148 5.08 15.04 -1.31
N VAL A 149 5.24 15.21 -2.64
CA VAL A 149 5.31 16.54 -3.27
C VAL A 149 4.06 17.38 -3.02
N LEU A 150 2.87 16.76 -3.11
CA LEU A 150 1.62 17.48 -2.81
C LEU A 150 1.57 17.90 -1.33
N SER A 151 1.97 17.02 -0.42
CA SER A 151 2.02 17.34 1.01
C SER A 151 2.97 18.49 1.31
N ASP A 152 4.18 18.47 0.73
CA ASP A 152 5.17 19.52 0.90
C ASP A 152 4.64 20.85 0.35
N PHE A 153 4.09 20.84 -0.87
CA PHE A 153 3.46 22.02 -1.46
C PHE A 153 2.35 22.62 -0.58
N LEU A 154 1.46 21.77 -0.08
CA LEU A 154 0.36 22.23 0.77
C LEU A 154 0.87 22.77 2.12
N ASN A 155 1.88 22.15 2.70
CA ASN A 155 2.49 22.65 3.94
C ASN A 155 3.20 24.00 3.75
N ASP A 156 3.86 24.21 2.61
CA ASP A 156 4.60 25.44 2.33
C ASP A 156 3.67 26.62 2.00
N TYR A 157 2.61 26.38 1.24
CA TYR A 157 1.77 27.45 0.68
C TYR A 157 0.34 27.51 1.25
N PHE A 158 -0.13 26.42 1.87
CA PHE A 158 -1.49 26.29 2.40
C PHE A 158 -1.50 25.71 3.83
N ASN A 159 -0.49 26.02 4.62
CA ASN A 159 -0.26 25.44 5.94
C ASN A 159 -1.47 25.54 6.88
N GLN A 160 -2.19 26.66 6.82
CA GLN A 160 -3.41 26.85 7.64
C GLN A 160 -4.52 25.83 7.30
N VAL A 161 -4.68 25.50 6.02
CA VAL A 161 -5.73 24.58 5.55
C VAL A 161 -5.39 23.11 5.83
N VAL A 162 -4.10 22.77 5.87
CA VAL A 162 -3.63 21.41 6.18
C VAL A 162 -3.38 21.17 7.67
N ASP A 163 -3.54 22.20 8.50
CA ASP A 163 -3.47 22.05 9.95
C ASP A 163 -4.62 21.16 10.46
N TYR A 164 -4.27 20.19 11.29
CA TYR A 164 -5.25 19.24 11.80
C TYR A 164 -6.32 19.90 12.69
N GLY A 165 -5.89 20.88 13.51
CA GLY A 165 -6.78 21.63 14.38
C GLY A 165 -7.77 22.48 13.58
N TRP A 166 -7.33 23.05 12.48
CA TRP A 166 -8.19 23.84 11.60
C TRP A 166 -9.34 22.99 11.01
N THR A 167 -9.01 21.81 10.46
CA THR A 167 -10.03 20.89 9.92
C THR A 167 -11.00 20.43 11.01
N ALA A 168 -10.48 20.11 12.20
CA ALA A 168 -11.31 19.69 13.33
C ALA A 168 -12.28 20.81 13.78
N ASN A 169 -11.82 22.06 13.80
CA ASN A 169 -12.67 23.21 14.14
C ASN A 169 -13.77 23.42 13.10
N LEU A 170 -13.44 23.36 11.81
CA LEU A 170 -14.43 23.48 10.74
C LEU A 170 -15.51 22.39 10.80
N GLU A 171 -15.13 21.17 11.15
CA GLU A 171 -16.09 20.08 11.37
C GLU A 171 -17.02 20.36 12.57
N ASN A 172 -16.50 21.00 13.64
CA ASN A 172 -17.32 21.43 14.78
C ASN A 172 -18.26 22.57 14.39
N ASP A 173 -17.82 23.51 13.55
CA ASP A 173 -18.67 24.60 13.08
C ASP A 173 -19.81 24.06 12.18
N PHE A 174 -19.55 23.00 11.40
CA PHE A 174 -20.62 22.30 10.68
C PHE A 174 -21.67 21.67 11.62
N ASP A 175 -21.20 21.07 12.73
CA ASP A 175 -22.11 20.52 13.73
C ASP A 175 -22.96 21.63 14.37
N LYS A 176 -22.39 22.81 14.68
CA LYS A 176 -23.13 23.96 15.19
C LYS A 176 -24.14 24.54 14.17
N ILE A 177 -23.77 24.62 12.89
CA ILE A 177 -24.69 24.99 11.82
C ILE A 177 -25.86 24.02 11.76
N ALA A 178 -25.59 22.70 11.89
CA ALA A 178 -26.65 21.67 11.85
C ALA A 178 -27.68 21.80 12.96
N ILE A 179 -27.30 22.30 14.15
CA ILE A 179 -28.20 22.55 15.29
C ILE A 179 -28.66 23.99 15.38
N GLY A 180 -28.30 24.86 14.43
CA GLY A 180 -28.75 26.24 14.34
C GLY A 180 -28.03 27.23 15.27
N GLU A 181 -26.90 26.88 15.83
CA GLU A 181 -26.10 27.74 16.70
C GLU A 181 -25.19 28.70 15.93
N GLU A 182 -24.83 28.35 14.68
CA GLU A 182 -24.01 29.19 13.81
C GLU A 182 -24.66 29.43 12.43
N ASN A 183 -24.30 30.56 11.81
CA ASN A 183 -24.78 30.91 10.49
C ASN A 183 -23.87 30.36 9.40
N ARG A 184 -24.40 29.52 8.50
CA ARG A 184 -23.64 28.93 7.39
C ARG A 184 -22.94 29.95 6.52
N LEU A 185 -23.55 31.13 6.24
CA LEU A 185 -22.95 32.12 5.34
C LEU A 185 -21.75 32.81 5.99
N GLU A 186 -21.82 33.05 7.32
CA GLU A 186 -20.69 33.63 8.07
C GLU A 186 -19.51 32.66 8.09
N VAL A 187 -19.72 31.42 8.43
CA VAL A 187 -18.67 30.38 8.41
C VAL A 187 -18.05 30.24 7.01
N LEU A 188 -18.85 30.29 5.95
CA LEU A 188 -18.38 30.25 4.58
C LEU A 188 -17.53 31.48 4.20
N ASP A 189 -17.94 32.65 4.60
CA ASP A 189 -17.26 33.91 4.30
C ASP A 189 -15.89 33.98 5.03
N ASP A 190 -15.87 33.58 6.29
CA ASP A 190 -14.65 33.52 7.11
C ASP A 190 -13.63 32.52 6.57
N PHE A 191 -14.08 31.40 5.99
CA PHE A 191 -13.23 30.46 5.31
C PHE A 191 -12.78 30.99 3.93
N TYR A 192 -13.74 31.45 3.11
CA TYR A 192 -13.50 31.73 1.70
C TYR A 192 -12.50 32.88 1.48
N LYS A 193 -12.63 33.97 2.23
CA LYS A 193 -11.78 35.16 2.05
C LYS A 193 -10.29 34.88 2.19
N PRO A 194 -9.80 34.31 3.30
CA PRO A 194 -8.38 34.01 3.44
C PRO A 194 -7.94 32.90 2.48
N PHE A 195 -8.76 31.88 2.24
CA PHE A 195 -8.44 30.81 1.33
C PHE A 195 -8.34 31.26 -0.12
N HIS A 196 -9.26 32.08 -0.59
CA HIS A 196 -9.23 32.63 -1.95
C HIS A 196 -8.00 33.51 -2.16
N LYS A 197 -7.57 34.27 -1.16
CA LYS A 197 -6.33 35.02 -1.21
C LYS A 197 -5.13 34.11 -1.41
N LEU A 198 -5.04 33.00 -0.63
CA LEU A 198 -3.95 32.01 -0.81
C LEU A 198 -3.95 31.41 -2.23
N ILE A 199 -5.13 31.15 -2.81
CA ILE A 199 -5.23 30.65 -4.19
C ILE A 199 -4.69 31.70 -5.17
N MET A 200 -5.05 32.95 -5.03
CA MET A 200 -4.58 34.02 -5.92
C MET A 200 -3.05 34.19 -5.82
N ASP A 201 -2.52 34.22 -4.60
CA ASP A 201 -1.09 34.34 -4.34
C ASP A 201 -0.33 33.11 -4.87
N SER A 202 -0.94 31.92 -4.84
CA SER A 202 -0.32 30.68 -5.35
C SER A 202 -0.19 30.64 -6.87
N GLY A 203 -0.91 31.48 -7.60
CA GLY A 203 -0.82 31.58 -9.07
C GLY A 203 0.54 32.05 -9.61
N GLU A 204 1.33 32.72 -8.77
CA GLU A 204 2.67 33.22 -9.08
C GLU A 204 3.80 32.22 -8.73
N ILE A 205 3.48 31.08 -8.12
CA ILE A 205 4.46 30.09 -7.72
C ILE A 205 5.09 29.42 -8.94
N ASP A 206 6.43 29.45 -9.03
CA ASP A 206 7.16 28.76 -10.07
C ASP A 206 6.99 27.22 -9.92
N ARG A 207 6.51 26.56 -10.94
CA ARG A 207 6.37 25.10 -11.00
C ARG A 207 7.68 24.36 -10.69
N ASN A 208 8.83 24.95 -11.02
CA ASN A 208 10.13 24.34 -10.73
C ASN A 208 10.50 24.39 -9.25
N ALA A 209 9.95 25.32 -8.49
CA ALA A 209 10.11 25.36 -7.04
C ALA A 209 9.37 24.20 -6.36
N VAL A 210 8.21 23.83 -6.90
CA VAL A 210 7.35 22.76 -6.36
C VAL A 210 7.75 21.37 -6.86
N ALA A 211 8.17 21.29 -8.12
CA ALA A 211 8.53 20.05 -8.77
C ALA A 211 9.92 20.17 -9.42
N PRO A 212 10.99 20.04 -8.66
CA PRO A 212 12.35 20.29 -9.13
C PRO A 212 12.72 19.40 -10.30
N VAL A 213 13.39 19.99 -11.27
CA VAL A 213 14.03 19.29 -12.40
C VAL A 213 15.50 19.17 -12.07
N ARG A 214 16.00 17.95 -11.94
CA ARG A 214 17.42 17.69 -11.71
C ARG A 214 18.06 17.15 -12.98
N GLU A 215 19.09 17.81 -13.50
CA GLU A 215 19.97 17.26 -14.53
C GLU A 215 20.83 16.16 -13.89
N ILE A 216 20.75 14.93 -14.39
CA ILE A 216 21.47 13.76 -13.88
C ILE A 216 22.82 13.63 -14.58
N GLY A 217 22.90 14.01 -15.86
CA GLY A 217 24.07 13.92 -16.69
C GLY A 217 23.74 13.86 -18.17
N VAL A 218 24.66 13.34 -18.97
CA VAL A 218 24.55 13.23 -20.42
C VAL A 218 24.62 11.77 -20.83
N ASP A 219 23.73 11.32 -21.70
CA ASP A 219 23.77 9.99 -22.29
C ASP A 219 25.02 9.84 -23.18
N PRO A 220 25.94 8.93 -22.89
CA PRO A 220 27.18 8.76 -23.65
C PRO A 220 26.97 8.28 -25.10
N LYS A 221 25.78 7.73 -25.40
CA LYS A 221 25.46 7.24 -26.76
C LYS A 221 24.91 8.30 -27.67
N THR A 222 24.08 9.20 -27.13
CA THR A 222 23.36 10.20 -27.94
C THR A 222 23.86 11.62 -27.72
N GLY A 223 24.65 11.87 -26.68
CA GLY A 223 25.08 13.21 -26.28
C GLY A 223 23.97 14.08 -25.66
N ARG A 224 22.77 13.51 -25.47
CA ARG A 224 21.62 14.23 -24.94
C ARG A 224 21.63 14.31 -23.43
N LYS A 225 21.12 15.40 -22.88
CA LYS A 225 20.96 15.55 -21.42
C LYS A 225 19.90 14.61 -20.87
N VAL A 226 20.12 14.14 -19.66
CA VAL A 226 19.20 13.29 -18.91
C VAL A 226 18.75 14.02 -17.66
N PHE A 227 17.44 14.10 -17.46
CA PHE A 227 16.84 14.78 -16.33
C PHE A 227 15.98 13.82 -15.53
N ALA A 228 15.98 13.98 -14.20
CA ALA A 228 14.95 13.47 -13.31
C ALA A 228 13.99 14.61 -12.98
N ARG A 229 12.68 14.39 -13.15
CA ARG A 229 11.67 15.42 -12.93
C ARG A 229 10.31 14.83 -12.56
N PHE A 230 9.43 15.68 -12.08
CA PHE A 230 8.03 15.35 -11.93
C PHE A 230 7.27 15.52 -13.26
N GLY A 231 6.50 14.52 -13.65
CA GLY A 231 5.57 14.57 -14.76
C GLY A 231 4.13 14.40 -14.29
N ARG A 232 3.19 14.36 -15.24
CA ARG A 232 1.74 14.22 -14.98
C ARG A 232 1.40 12.98 -14.12
N PHE A 233 2.19 11.91 -14.25
CA PHE A 233 1.94 10.63 -13.60
C PHE A 233 2.96 10.30 -12.48
N GLY A 234 3.68 11.31 -12.00
CA GLY A 234 4.69 11.16 -10.96
C GLY A 234 6.12 11.34 -11.45
N PRO A 235 7.12 10.90 -10.67
CA PRO A 235 8.53 11.02 -11.02
C PRO A 235 8.86 10.27 -12.29
N MET A 236 9.63 10.91 -13.17
CA MET A 236 10.03 10.34 -14.45
C MET A 236 11.45 10.75 -14.82
N ILE A 237 12.03 9.99 -15.76
CA ILE A 237 13.28 10.33 -16.42
C ILE A 237 12.95 10.92 -17.78
N GLN A 238 13.64 11.99 -18.13
CA GLN A 238 13.60 12.63 -19.46
C GLN A 238 14.97 12.52 -20.11
N LEU A 239 15.01 12.06 -21.34
CA LEU A 239 16.18 12.09 -22.21
C LEU A 239 15.93 13.13 -23.32
N GLY A 240 16.83 14.09 -23.42
CA GLY A 240 16.70 15.25 -24.28
C GLY A 240 16.15 16.48 -23.56
N ASP A 241 16.39 17.67 -24.11
CA ASP A 241 15.94 18.94 -23.56
C ASP A 241 14.90 19.59 -24.49
N ASN A 242 13.68 19.78 -23.99
CA ASN A 242 12.59 20.44 -24.72
C ASN A 242 12.86 21.93 -25.03
N LYS A 243 13.91 22.50 -24.45
CA LYS A 243 14.34 23.88 -24.79
C LYS A 243 15.25 23.92 -26.02
N VAL A 244 15.73 22.78 -26.50
CA VAL A 244 16.57 22.68 -27.69
C VAL A 244 15.68 22.38 -28.89
N GLU A 245 15.63 23.29 -29.81
CA GLU A 245 14.79 23.17 -31.03
C GLU A 245 15.23 21.95 -31.88
N GLY A 246 14.26 21.11 -32.23
CA GLY A 246 14.48 19.89 -33.01
C GLY A 246 15.03 18.69 -32.24
N GLU A 247 15.27 18.79 -30.93
CA GLU A 247 15.69 17.63 -30.14
C GLU A 247 14.51 16.72 -29.80
N GLU A 248 14.63 15.44 -30.17
CA GLU A 248 13.63 14.42 -29.78
C GLU A 248 13.73 14.14 -28.29
N VAL A 249 12.64 14.40 -27.56
CA VAL A 249 12.56 14.14 -26.10
C VAL A 249 11.85 12.83 -25.85
N LYS A 250 12.48 11.95 -25.05
CA LYS A 250 11.91 10.67 -24.60
C LYS A 250 11.68 10.67 -23.10
N PHE A 251 10.62 10.02 -22.68
CA PHE A 251 10.29 9.87 -21.27
C PHE A 251 10.25 8.40 -20.86
N ALA A 252 10.72 8.13 -19.64
CA ALA A 252 10.66 6.82 -19.03
C ALA A 252 10.23 6.96 -17.56
N PRO A 253 9.58 5.93 -16.96
CA PRO A 253 9.24 5.97 -15.55
C PRO A 253 10.50 6.00 -14.69
N MET A 254 10.39 6.50 -13.45
CA MET A 254 11.47 6.46 -12.47
C MET A 254 11.79 5.00 -12.11
N PRO A 255 13.08 4.62 -11.98
CA PRO A 255 13.45 3.30 -11.47
C PRO A 255 12.83 3.03 -10.10
N THR A 256 12.35 1.80 -9.88
CA THR A 256 11.69 1.41 -8.63
C THR A 256 12.59 1.67 -7.41
N GLY A 257 12.04 2.31 -6.38
CA GLY A 257 12.75 2.63 -5.14
C GLY A 257 13.77 3.77 -5.25
N LYS A 258 13.86 4.45 -6.41
CA LYS A 258 14.71 5.64 -6.58
C LYS A 258 13.87 6.91 -6.50
N LYS A 259 14.51 7.98 -5.99
CA LYS A 259 13.94 9.34 -5.92
C LYS A 259 14.65 10.24 -6.93
N ILE A 260 14.04 11.39 -7.25
CA ILE A 260 14.61 12.40 -8.16
C ILE A 260 16.02 12.79 -7.70
N GLU A 261 16.21 12.94 -6.37
CA GLU A 261 17.46 13.40 -5.75
C GLU A 261 18.57 12.34 -5.81
N THR A 262 18.21 11.07 -5.88
CA THR A 262 19.17 9.96 -5.69
C THR A 262 19.38 9.06 -6.91
N VAL A 263 18.57 9.23 -7.96
CA VAL A 263 18.70 8.41 -9.16
C VAL A 263 20.04 8.67 -9.86
N SER A 264 20.75 7.59 -10.23
CA SER A 264 22.01 7.65 -10.99
C SER A 264 21.74 7.64 -12.49
N LEU A 265 22.67 8.21 -13.27
CA LEU A 265 22.60 8.24 -14.74
C LEU A 265 22.46 6.82 -15.32
N GLU A 266 23.23 5.85 -14.81
CA GLU A 266 23.16 4.46 -15.25
C GLU A 266 21.76 3.86 -15.04
N SER A 267 21.20 4.03 -13.84
CA SER A 267 19.85 3.53 -13.54
C SER A 267 18.78 4.21 -14.39
N ALA A 268 18.94 5.51 -14.65
CA ALA A 268 18.03 6.29 -15.49
C ALA A 268 18.06 5.81 -16.95
N LEU A 269 19.25 5.63 -17.52
CA LEU A 269 19.42 5.19 -18.91
C LEU A 269 18.88 3.78 -19.15
N LYS A 270 18.99 2.87 -18.16
CA LYS A 270 18.40 1.53 -18.24
C LYS A 270 16.90 1.58 -18.50
N MET A 271 16.18 2.58 -17.98
CA MET A 271 14.73 2.68 -18.18
C MET A 271 14.30 2.88 -19.61
N PHE A 272 15.15 3.49 -20.45
CA PHE A 272 14.89 3.67 -21.88
C PHE A 272 15.06 2.39 -22.71
N LEU A 273 15.52 1.30 -22.12
CA LEU A 273 15.51 -0.03 -22.74
C LEU A 273 14.12 -0.68 -22.70
N LEU A 274 13.19 -0.10 -21.95
CA LEU A 274 11.81 -0.56 -21.84
C LEU A 274 10.87 0.30 -22.72
N PRO A 275 9.80 -0.30 -23.30
CA PRO A 275 9.45 -1.72 -23.25
C PRO A 275 10.44 -2.58 -24.06
N ARG A 276 10.83 -3.73 -23.52
CA ARG A 276 11.75 -4.67 -24.15
C ARG A 276 10.97 -5.84 -24.77
N LYS A 277 11.27 -6.13 -26.03
CA LYS A 277 10.80 -7.37 -26.66
C LYS A 277 11.52 -8.55 -26.02
N VAL A 278 10.76 -9.50 -25.49
CA VAL A 278 11.27 -10.70 -24.82
C VAL A 278 11.33 -11.87 -25.77
N GLY A 279 10.28 -12.05 -26.56
CA GLY A 279 10.13 -13.15 -27.50
C GLY A 279 8.69 -13.24 -28.02
N LYS A 280 8.25 -14.45 -28.31
CA LYS A 280 6.89 -14.76 -28.76
C LYS A 280 6.31 -15.94 -27.96
N THR A 281 5.03 -16.00 -27.82
CA THR A 281 4.30 -17.14 -27.32
C THR A 281 4.32 -18.28 -28.35
N GLU A 282 3.95 -19.50 -27.94
CA GLU A 282 3.84 -20.66 -28.85
C GLU A 282 2.86 -20.39 -30.02
N ASP A 283 1.83 -19.59 -29.80
CA ASP A 283 0.86 -19.16 -30.81
C ASP A 283 1.30 -17.89 -31.59
N GLY A 284 2.58 -17.48 -31.45
CA GLY A 284 3.23 -16.44 -32.24
C GLY A 284 2.99 -15.01 -31.81
N LYS A 285 2.30 -14.76 -30.68
CA LYS A 285 2.04 -13.42 -30.15
C LYS A 285 3.30 -12.80 -29.53
N GLU A 286 3.52 -11.52 -29.74
CA GLU A 286 4.68 -10.80 -29.21
C GLU A 286 4.58 -10.64 -27.69
N ILE A 287 5.68 -10.94 -26.98
CA ILE A 287 5.84 -10.73 -25.55
C ILE A 287 6.72 -9.50 -25.33
N THR A 288 6.20 -8.51 -24.63
CA THR A 288 6.96 -7.32 -24.23
C THR A 288 7.03 -7.20 -22.71
N ALA A 289 8.22 -6.90 -22.17
CA ALA A 289 8.42 -6.64 -20.74
C ALA A 289 8.50 -5.14 -20.47
N ASN A 290 7.89 -4.70 -19.35
CA ASN A 290 7.88 -3.30 -18.95
C ASN A 290 7.69 -3.16 -17.43
N ILE A 291 7.73 -1.92 -16.92
CA ILE A 291 7.42 -1.56 -15.54
C ILE A 291 6.19 -0.65 -15.54
N GLY A 292 5.18 -1.01 -14.75
CA GLY A 292 3.99 -0.20 -14.50
C GLY A 292 3.88 0.24 -13.04
N GLN A 293 2.78 0.92 -12.71
CA GLN A 293 2.52 1.39 -11.34
C GLN A 293 2.45 0.28 -10.29
N TYR A 294 2.13 -0.97 -10.71
CA TYR A 294 2.08 -2.14 -9.84
C TYR A 294 3.36 -2.98 -9.87
N GLY A 295 4.40 -2.53 -10.61
CA GLY A 295 5.69 -3.17 -10.74
C GLY A 295 5.94 -3.80 -12.11
N PRO A 296 6.93 -4.72 -12.20
CA PRO A 296 7.33 -5.35 -13.46
C PRO A 296 6.22 -6.28 -14.00
N TYR A 297 6.01 -6.20 -15.31
CA TYR A 297 5.01 -7.01 -16.00
C TYR A 297 5.46 -7.38 -17.41
N ILE A 298 4.87 -8.42 -17.96
CA ILE A 298 4.86 -8.69 -19.39
C ILE A 298 3.48 -8.38 -19.96
N LYS A 299 3.47 -7.92 -21.20
CA LYS A 299 2.26 -7.68 -21.98
C LYS A 299 2.26 -8.60 -23.20
N ILE A 300 1.15 -9.29 -23.42
CA ILE A 300 0.86 -10.16 -24.55
C ILE A 300 -0.53 -9.77 -25.04
N ASP A 301 -0.62 -9.18 -26.21
CA ASP A 301 -1.84 -8.52 -26.73
C ASP A 301 -2.41 -7.53 -25.70
N ASN A 302 -3.62 -7.79 -25.20
CA ASN A 302 -4.28 -7.00 -24.16
C ASN A 302 -4.12 -7.58 -22.75
N THR A 303 -3.35 -8.66 -22.57
CA THR A 303 -3.15 -9.31 -21.28
C THR A 303 -1.89 -8.81 -20.61
N PHE A 304 -2.04 -8.34 -19.37
CA PHE A 304 -0.93 -7.93 -18.50
C PHE A 304 -0.70 -8.98 -17.42
N VAL A 305 0.55 -9.43 -17.28
CA VAL A 305 0.93 -10.46 -16.33
C VAL A 305 2.07 -9.95 -15.46
N SER A 306 1.87 -9.91 -14.15
CA SER A 306 2.93 -9.55 -13.20
C SER A 306 4.03 -10.62 -13.24
N ILE A 307 5.28 -10.19 -13.29
CA ILE A 307 6.44 -11.07 -13.31
C ILE A 307 7.27 -10.98 -12.03
N LYS A 308 6.72 -10.37 -10.97
CA LYS A 308 7.42 -10.35 -9.67
C LYS A 308 7.75 -11.76 -9.18
N PRO A 309 8.96 -11.97 -8.65
CA PRO A 309 10.03 -11.01 -8.35
C PRO A 309 11.02 -10.76 -9.51
N MET A 310 10.76 -11.26 -10.72
CA MET A 310 11.68 -11.16 -11.86
C MET A 310 11.85 -9.72 -12.37
N SER A 311 13.05 -9.46 -12.92
CA SER A 311 13.38 -8.17 -13.54
C SER A 311 12.93 -8.14 -15.01
N PRO A 312 12.25 -7.05 -15.48
CA PRO A 312 11.83 -6.93 -16.88
C PRO A 312 13.03 -6.77 -17.83
N PHE A 313 14.21 -6.45 -17.29
CA PHE A 313 15.44 -6.34 -18.07
C PHE A 313 16.10 -7.69 -18.37
N GLU A 314 15.81 -8.72 -17.56
CA GLU A 314 16.51 -10.00 -17.58
C GLU A 314 15.61 -11.18 -17.93
N ILE A 315 14.28 -11.05 -17.74
CA ILE A 315 13.33 -12.14 -18.00
C ILE A 315 13.55 -12.74 -19.40
N THR A 316 13.64 -14.05 -19.46
CA THR A 316 13.77 -14.84 -20.68
C THR A 316 12.39 -15.14 -21.30
N GLU A 317 12.40 -15.55 -22.57
CA GLU A 317 11.19 -15.95 -23.29
C GLU A 317 10.47 -17.12 -22.58
N ASN A 318 11.24 -18.14 -22.17
CA ASN A 318 10.70 -19.31 -21.48
C ASN A 318 10.03 -18.93 -20.13
N GLU A 319 10.70 -18.09 -19.33
CA GLU A 319 10.13 -17.62 -18.06
C GLU A 319 8.87 -16.79 -18.29
N ALA A 320 8.87 -15.92 -19.30
CA ALA A 320 7.70 -15.11 -19.65
C ALA A 320 6.53 -16.01 -20.09
N GLN A 321 6.80 -17.05 -20.87
CA GLN A 321 5.82 -18.06 -21.26
C GLN A 321 5.21 -18.76 -20.03
N MET A 322 6.04 -19.19 -19.08
CA MET A 322 5.58 -19.82 -17.84
C MET A 322 4.64 -18.89 -17.04
N PHE A 323 5.01 -17.62 -16.83
CA PHE A 323 4.13 -16.66 -16.14
C PHE A 323 2.80 -16.45 -16.87
N TYR A 324 2.83 -16.44 -18.20
CA TYR A 324 1.62 -16.32 -19.01
C TYR A 324 0.68 -17.52 -18.85
N GLU A 325 1.22 -18.73 -18.91
CA GLU A 325 0.45 -19.96 -18.73
C GLU A 325 -0.16 -20.06 -17.32
N GLU A 326 0.62 -19.72 -16.29
CA GLU A 326 0.11 -19.67 -14.92
C GLU A 326 -1.05 -18.68 -14.79
N LYS A 327 -0.93 -17.52 -15.45
CA LYS A 327 -2.01 -16.53 -15.48
C LYS A 327 -3.24 -17.07 -16.18
N LEU A 328 -3.11 -17.72 -17.32
CA LEU A 328 -4.24 -18.31 -18.05
C LEU A 328 -4.94 -19.39 -17.19
N LYS A 329 -4.17 -20.31 -16.58
CA LYS A 329 -4.70 -21.33 -15.67
C LYS A 329 -5.42 -20.72 -14.45
N ALA A 330 -4.89 -19.60 -13.92
CA ALA A 330 -5.52 -18.90 -12.81
C ALA A 330 -6.82 -18.19 -13.23
N ASP A 331 -6.87 -17.64 -14.44
CA ASP A 331 -8.06 -16.98 -14.96
C ASP A 331 -9.14 -18.01 -15.33
N GLU A 332 -8.77 -19.16 -15.89
CA GLU A 332 -9.70 -20.29 -16.12
C GLU A 332 -10.39 -20.75 -14.82
N LYS A 333 -9.62 -20.91 -13.73
CA LYS A 333 -10.17 -21.27 -12.41
C LYS A 333 -11.15 -20.24 -11.84
N ARG A 334 -11.15 -19.02 -12.35
CA ARG A 334 -12.08 -17.95 -11.95
C ARG A 334 -13.38 -17.98 -12.74
N ILE A 335 -13.43 -18.68 -13.87
CA ILE A 335 -14.64 -18.80 -14.69
C ILE A 335 -15.67 -19.63 -13.91
N LEU A 336 -16.82 -19.04 -13.69
CA LEU A 336 -17.96 -19.66 -13.01
C LEU A 336 -18.93 -20.29 -14.02
N LYS A 337 -19.11 -19.64 -15.18
CA LYS A 337 -19.97 -20.12 -16.26
C LYS A 337 -19.45 -19.63 -17.61
N LYS A 338 -19.50 -20.50 -18.63
CA LYS A 338 -19.13 -20.18 -20.01
C LYS A 338 -20.31 -20.53 -20.91
N PHE A 339 -20.67 -19.64 -21.82
CA PHE A 339 -21.73 -19.81 -22.81
C PHE A 339 -21.14 -20.18 -24.18
N GLU A 340 -21.94 -20.77 -25.05
CA GLU A 340 -21.49 -21.21 -26.39
C GLU A 340 -21.10 -20.05 -27.29
N ASN A 341 -21.70 -18.87 -27.11
CA ASN A 341 -21.40 -17.63 -27.82
C ASN A 341 -20.11 -16.92 -27.36
N GLY A 342 -19.33 -17.53 -26.45
CA GLY A 342 -18.07 -17.01 -25.95
C GLY A 342 -18.16 -16.08 -24.73
N ILE A 343 -19.38 -15.70 -24.33
CA ILE A 343 -19.57 -14.92 -23.08
C ILE A 343 -19.18 -15.77 -21.88
N THR A 344 -18.50 -15.15 -20.91
CA THR A 344 -18.10 -15.82 -19.68
C THR A 344 -18.52 -15.02 -18.45
N ILE A 345 -18.87 -15.74 -17.38
CA ILE A 345 -19.07 -15.17 -16.04
C ILE A 345 -17.91 -15.64 -15.17
N SER A 346 -17.20 -14.69 -14.57
CA SER A 346 -16.01 -14.97 -13.76
C SER A 346 -16.08 -14.30 -12.38
N ARG A 347 -15.35 -14.88 -11.43
CA ARG A 347 -15.15 -14.33 -10.10
C ARG A 347 -13.97 -13.34 -10.11
N GLY A 348 -14.22 -12.10 -9.75
CA GLY A 348 -13.20 -11.08 -9.53
C GLY A 348 -12.78 -10.91 -8.08
N GLY A 349 -12.01 -9.85 -7.80
CA GLY A 349 -11.62 -9.49 -6.44
C GLY A 349 -12.82 -9.17 -5.54
N PHE A 350 -12.67 -9.41 -4.23
CA PHE A 350 -13.69 -9.17 -3.20
C PHE A 350 -15.02 -9.90 -3.43
N GLY A 351 -14.99 -11.06 -4.14
CA GLY A 351 -16.18 -11.87 -4.39
C GLY A 351 -17.15 -11.27 -5.43
N ARG A 352 -16.78 -10.20 -6.12
CA ARG A 352 -17.58 -9.63 -7.22
C ARG A 352 -17.62 -10.58 -8.39
N LYS A 353 -18.77 -10.64 -9.06
CA LYS A 353 -18.96 -11.44 -10.27
C LYS A 353 -18.97 -10.50 -11.47
N TYR A 354 -18.34 -10.92 -12.57
CA TYR A 354 -18.24 -10.15 -13.80
C TYR A 354 -18.72 -11.00 -14.97
N ILE A 355 -19.42 -10.37 -15.91
CA ILE A 355 -19.74 -10.95 -17.22
C ILE A 355 -18.92 -10.23 -18.29
N THR A 356 -18.41 -10.98 -19.27
CA THR A 356 -17.61 -10.41 -20.36
C THR A 356 -17.77 -11.23 -21.64
N ASP A 357 -17.72 -10.52 -22.78
CA ASP A 357 -17.60 -11.10 -24.13
C ASP A 357 -16.19 -10.93 -24.71
N ASN A 358 -15.18 -10.59 -23.90
CA ASN A 358 -13.79 -10.21 -24.17
C ASN A 358 -13.59 -8.74 -24.63
N GLU A 359 -14.62 -8.05 -25.07
CA GLU A 359 -14.57 -6.61 -25.42
C GLU A 359 -15.15 -5.78 -24.28
N ILE A 360 -16.26 -6.19 -23.74
CA ILE A 360 -16.99 -5.51 -22.68
C ILE A 360 -16.93 -6.34 -21.40
N LYS A 361 -16.80 -5.63 -20.28
CA LYS A 361 -16.79 -6.25 -18.95
C LYS A 361 -17.73 -5.49 -18.02
N ALA A 362 -18.76 -6.16 -17.53
CA ALA A 362 -19.75 -5.61 -16.61
C ALA A 362 -19.77 -6.33 -15.25
N ILE A 363 -20.08 -5.58 -14.20
CA ILE A 363 -20.24 -6.13 -12.85
C ILE A 363 -21.68 -6.68 -12.72
N LEU A 364 -21.80 -7.91 -12.25
CA LEU A 364 -23.09 -8.50 -11.95
C LEU A 364 -23.54 -8.18 -10.51
N PRO A 365 -24.85 -8.01 -10.26
CA PRO A 365 -25.40 -7.89 -8.92
C PRO A 365 -25.02 -9.10 -8.04
N LYS A 366 -24.80 -8.84 -6.74
CA LYS A 366 -24.40 -9.91 -5.79
C LYS A 366 -25.40 -11.05 -5.70
N ASP A 367 -26.67 -10.71 -5.76
CA ASP A 367 -27.81 -11.63 -5.52
C ASP A 367 -28.22 -12.39 -6.79
N LEU A 368 -27.54 -12.17 -7.92
CA LEU A 368 -27.86 -12.83 -9.17
C LEU A 368 -27.41 -14.30 -9.11
N ASP A 369 -28.36 -15.21 -9.32
CA ASP A 369 -28.13 -16.66 -9.40
C ASP A 369 -27.54 -17.00 -10.77
N ILE A 370 -26.23 -17.28 -10.81
CA ILE A 370 -25.48 -17.52 -12.06
C ILE A 370 -25.97 -18.79 -12.77
N ASP A 371 -26.41 -19.81 -12.02
CA ASP A 371 -26.78 -21.09 -12.59
C ASP A 371 -28.05 -20.96 -13.45
N LYS A 372 -28.90 -20.01 -13.12
CA LYS A 372 -30.15 -19.73 -13.83
C LYS A 372 -30.01 -18.79 -15.03
N ILE A 373 -28.86 -18.12 -15.20
CA ILE A 373 -28.67 -17.20 -16.33
C ILE A 373 -28.62 -17.99 -17.63
N THR A 374 -29.53 -17.67 -18.54
CA THR A 374 -29.54 -18.23 -19.90
C THR A 374 -28.60 -17.42 -20.82
N GLU A 375 -28.20 -18.00 -21.95
CA GLU A 375 -27.36 -17.30 -22.94
C GLU A 375 -28.02 -16.01 -23.47
N LYS A 376 -29.34 -16.02 -23.66
CA LYS A 376 -30.10 -14.82 -24.04
C LYS A 376 -29.98 -13.72 -23.00
N GLN A 377 -30.12 -14.03 -21.72
CA GLN A 377 -29.97 -13.07 -20.63
C GLN A 377 -28.51 -12.58 -20.51
N ALA A 378 -27.54 -13.44 -20.79
CA ALA A 378 -26.13 -13.04 -20.81
C ALA A 378 -25.86 -12.02 -21.91
N ASN A 379 -26.42 -12.19 -23.10
CA ASN A 379 -26.35 -11.21 -24.20
C ASN A 379 -27.01 -9.88 -23.79
N GLU A 380 -28.21 -9.92 -23.20
CA GLU A 380 -28.92 -8.72 -22.74
C GLU A 380 -28.08 -7.93 -21.69
N LEU A 381 -27.42 -8.64 -20.77
CA LEU A 381 -26.55 -8.02 -19.75
C LEU A 381 -25.30 -7.35 -20.37
N ILE A 382 -24.72 -7.90 -21.41
CA ILE A 382 -23.62 -7.29 -22.18
C ILE A 382 -24.11 -6.09 -22.97
N GLU A 383 -25.27 -6.19 -23.63
CA GLU A 383 -25.85 -5.07 -24.40
C GLU A 383 -26.18 -3.86 -23.53
N VAL A 384 -26.68 -4.07 -22.30
CA VAL A 384 -26.95 -2.99 -21.31
C VAL A 384 -25.65 -2.33 -20.85
N ALA A 385 -24.52 -3.03 -20.94
CA ALA A 385 -23.21 -2.54 -20.49
C ALA A 385 -22.42 -1.82 -21.60
N LYS A 386 -22.89 -1.85 -22.84
CA LYS A 386 -22.40 -1.05 -23.97
C LYS A 386 -22.82 0.40 -23.84
#